data_a7bbccdbafd6066f2d59b4f5ef524056
#
_entry.id   a7bbccdbafd6066f2d59b4f5ef524056
#
_cell.length_a   1.000
_cell.length_b   1.000
_cell.length_c   1.000
_cell.angle_alpha   90.00
_cell.angle_beta   90.00
_cell.angle_gamma   90.00
#
_symmetry.space_group_name_H-M   'P 1'
#
loop_
_entity.id
_entity.type
_entity.pdbx_description
1 polymer ?
#
loop_
_entity_poly.entity_id
_entity_poly.type
_entity_poly.pdbx_seq_one_letter_code
_entity_poly.pdbx_strand_id
1 'polypeptide(L)'
;MVKSITIGSNGYLGRHLAHFLKNAGFDNYNYDIQPQAITGVENYTSFDITDKNSFSQLNPDTDFIFLFAGLSGTAEGFSRYEDYIKINETGLINLLTWMRESGCRARVIFPSTRLVYRGKKDLLLKEDDTKETRTIYAVNKLAAENLLWMYQNAFGIDYTIFRICVPYGNLFDNRFSYGTIGFFLSKAQKKEDIVLFGNGGLKRTFTHVEDICNNIIHAVQNSGTKNESYNIGGENLSLLDAAGQIAKRYDVQIRFENWPEMPLKLETGDTAFDDRKLKSAGFGVYRHRLETWLKGNPASPDF
;
A
#
# COMPACT_ATOMS: atom_id res chain seq x y z
N MET A 1 25.58 -5.41 7.40
CA MET A 1 24.58 -4.58 6.72
C MET A 1 23.33 -5.44 6.60
N VAL A 2 22.15 -4.89 6.85
CA VAL A 2 20.88 -5.64 6.74
C VAL A 2 20.59 -5.88 5.26
N LYS A 3 20.43 -7.14 4.86
CA LYS A 3 20.15 -7.52 3.48
C LYS A 3 18.63 -7.57 3.24
N SER A 4 18.18 -7.01 2.15
CA SER A 4 16.76 -7.04 1.82
C SER A 4 16.50 -7.21 0.31
N ILE A 5 15.30 -7.73 0.03
CA ILE A 5 14.75 -7.89 -1.30
C ILE A 5 13.44 -7.12 -1.35
N THR A 6 13.24 -6.30 -2.39
CA THR A 6 11.97 -5.65 -2.68
C THR A 6 11.41 -6.19 -3.99
N ILE A 7 10.29 -6.92 -3.95
CA ILE A 7 9.59 -7.43 -5.13
C ILE A 7 8.39 -6.52 -5.40
N GLY A 8 8.28 -5.96 -6.61
CA GLY A 8 7.32 -4.91 -6.95
C GLY A 8 7.90 -3.51 -6.76
N SER A 9 9.20 -3.38 -6.97
CA SER A 9 9.97 -2.16 -6.73
C SER A 9 9.66 -1.00 -7.68
N ASN A 10 9.09 -1.25 -8.85
CA ASN A 10 8.65 -0.21 -9.79
C ASN A 10 7.22 0.30 -9.48
N GLY A 11 6.50 -0.36 -8.57
CA GLY A 11 5.19 0.10 -8.10
C GLY A 11 5.28 1.36 -7.25
N TYR A 12 4.15 2.06 -7.07
CA TYR A 12 4.09 3.31 -6.31
C TYR A 12 4.73 3.20 -4.90
N LEU A 13 4.27 2.26 -4.07
CA LEU A 13 4.83 2.08 -2.73
C LEU A 13 6.23 1.44 -2.77
N GLY A 14 6.44 0.46 -3.67
CA GLY A 14 7.71 -0.26 -3.77
C GLY A 14 8.87 0.66 -4.12
N ARG A 15 8.69 1.60 -5.07
CA ARG A 15 9.70 2.59 -5.46
C ARG A 15 10.12 3.51 -4.31
N HIS A 16 9.13 4.02 -3.57
CA HIS A 16 9.41 4.86 -2.42
C HIS A 16 10.11 4.07 -1.31
N LEU A 17 9.64 2.84 -1.05
CA LEU A 17 10.27 1.98 -0.05
C LEU A 17 11.73 1.66 -0.40
N ALA A 18 12.04 1.32 -1.66
CA ALA A 18 13.40 1.06 -2.12
C ALA A 18 14.33 2.25 -1.86
N HIS A 19 13.83 3.48 -2.12
CA HIS A 19 14.56 4.72 -1.82
C HIS A 19 14.86 4.88 -0.32
N PHE A 20 13.85 4.68 0.53
CA PHE A 20 14.02 4.85 1.99
C PHE A 20 14.84 3.71 2.60
N LEU A 21 14.78 2.48 2.09
CA LEU A 21 15.64 1.38 2.52
C LEU A 21 17.12 1.70 2.26
N LYS A 22 17.44 2.23 1.08
CA LYS A 22 18.80 2.71 0.77
C LYS A 22 19.26 3.78 1.76
N ASN A 23 18.43 4.78 2.05
CA ASN A 23 18.76 5.85 2.98
C ASN A 23 18.90 5.34 4.43
N ALA A 24 18.20 4.27 4.79
CA ALA A 24 18.30 3.59 6.08
C ALA A 24 19.49 2.60 6.16
N GLY A 25 20.33 2.51 5.12
CA GLY A 25 21.54 1.68 5.11
C GLY A 25 21.30 0.19 4.86
N PHE A 26 20.17 -0.18 4.26
CA PHE A 26 19.91 -1.55 3.82
C PHE A 26 20.68 -1.85 2.52
N ASP A 27 21.23 -3.06 2.43
CA ASP A 27 21.67 -3.66 1.17
C ASP A 27 20.47 -4.26 0.46
N ASN A 28 19.77 -3.43 -0.33
CA ASN A 28 18.48 -3.77 -0.92
C ASN A 28 18.61 -4.09 -2.41
N TYR A 29 18.09 -5.27 -2.81
CA TYR A 29 17.98 -5.73 -4.19
C TYR A 29 16.53 -5.60 -4.65
N ASN A 30 16.33 -4.99 -5.82
CA ASN A 30 15.03 -4.60 -6.33
C ASN A 30 14.60 -5.46 -7.52
N TYR A 31 13.36 -5.94 -7.47
CA TYR A 31 12.78 -6.85 -8.45
C TYR A 31 11.40 -6.37 -8.88
N ASP A 32 11.12 -6.44 -10.18
CA ASP A 32 9.80 -6.15 -10.75
C ASP A 32 9.65 -6.83 -12.12
N ILE A 33 8.41 -6.99 -12.59
CA ILE A 33 8.11 -7.60 -13.91
C ILE A 33 8.60 -6.74 -15.09
N GLN A 34 8.75 -5.44 -14.89
CA GLN A 34 9.20 -4.54 -15.95
C GLN A 34 10.63 -4.86 -16.36
N PRO A 35 11.01 -4.70 -17.66
CA PRO A 35 12.35 -5.04 -18.12
C PRO A 35 13.44 -4.07 -17.57
N GLN A 36 13.06 -2.89 -17.11
CA GLN A 36 13.99 -1.86 -16.63
C GLN A 36 13.49 -1.20 -15.35
N ALA A 37 14.43 -0.75 -14.52
CA ALA A 37 14.14 0.08 -13.37
C ALA A 37 13.56 1.43 -13.77
N ILE A 38 12.64 1.93 -12.97
CA ILE A 38 12.19 3.33 -13.05
C ILE A 38 13.09 4.23 -12.19
N THR A 39 12.95 5.55 -12.37
CA THR A 39 13.71 6.56 -11.61
C THR A 39 13.61 6.31 -10.10
N GLY A 40 14.75 6.30 -9.41
CA GLY A 40 14.84 6.10 -7.95
C GLY A 40 14.97 4.64 -7.51
N VAL A 41 14.96 3.67 -8.43
CA VAL A 41 15.19 2.25 -8.15
C VAL A 41 16.56 1.84 -8.68
N GLU A 42 17.42 1.34 -7.79
CA GLU A 42 18.78 0.86 -8.09
C GLU A 42 18.90 -0.64 -7.79
N ASN A 43 20.01 -1.30 -8.13
CA ASN A 43 20.23 -2.73 -7.94
C ASN A 43 19.04 -3.56 -8.41
N TYR A 44 18.64 -3.34 -9.65
CA TYR A 44 17.41 -3.85 -10.22
C TYR A 44 17.62 -5.08 -11.09
N THR A 45 16.68 -6.01 -10.99
CA THR A 45 16.60 -7.19 -11.86
C THR A 45 15.15 -7.42 -12.27
N SER A 46 14.91 -7.69 -13.55
CA SER A 46 13.59 -8.10 -14.04
C SER A 46 13.21 -9.47 -13.49
N PHE A 47 12.00 -9.58 -12.91
CA PHE A 47 11.57 -10.74 -12.15
C PHE A 47 10.05 -10.93 -12.26
N ASP A 48 9.62 -12.12 -12.68
CA ASP A 48 8.21 -12.50 -12.68
C ASP A 48 7.91 -13.42 -11.49
N ILE A 49 7.14 -12.93 -10.53
CA ILE A 49 6.72 -13.68 -9.33
C ILE A 49 5.84 -14.91 -9.68
N THR A 50 5.28 -14.95 -10.89
CA THR A 50 4.46 -16.08 -11.36
C THR A 50 5.27 -17.18 -12.05
N ASP A 51 6.51 -16.88 -12.43
CA ASP A 51 7.44 -17.86 -13.01
C ASP A 51 8.39 -18.41 -11.93
N LYS A 52 8.24 -19.70 -11.63
CA LYS A 52 9.09 -20.38 -10.63
C LYS A 52 10.59 -20.36 -10.95
N ASN A 53 10.96 -20.28 -12.23
CA ASN A 53 12.35 -20.23 -12.64
C ASN A 53 13.02 -18.88 -12.25
N SER A 54 12.24 -17.80 -12.17
CA SER A 54 12.73 -16.48 -11.76
C SER A 54 13.33 -16.50 -10.35
N PHE A 55 12.86 -17.39 -9.47
CA PHE A 55 13.31 -17.45 -8.06
C PHE A 55 14.78 -17.87 -7.89
N SER A 56 15.39 -18.48 -8.91
CA SER A 56 16.85 -18.75 -8.91
C SER A 56 17.71 -17.49 -8.85
N GLN A 57 17.13 -16.32 -9.16
CA GLN A 57 17.80 -15.03 -9.09
C GLN A 57 17.83 -14.43 -7.69
N LEU A 58 17.03 -14.95 -6.74
CA LEU A 58 16.94 -14.42 -5.39
C LEU A 58 18.03 -15.05 -4.50
N ASN A 59 18.61 -14.20 -3.63
CA ASN A 59 19.56 -14.67 -2.63
C ASN A 59 18.81 -15.15 -1.38
N PRO A 60 18.90 -16.43 -0.97
CA PRO A 60 18.26 -16.93 0.24
C PRO A 60 18.88 -16.39 1.55
N ASP A 61 20.13 -15.90 1.50
CA ASP A 61 20.80 -15.24 2.61
C ASP A 61 20.38 -13.77 2.69
N THR A 62 19.11 -13.53 3.01
CA THR A 62 18.53 -12.20 3.18
C THR A 62 17.71 -12.11 4.48
N ASP A 63 17.61 -10.92 5.08
CA ASP A 63 16.92 -10.70 6.36
C ASP A 63 15.45 -10.36 6.17
N PHE A 64 15.12 -9.64 5.09
CA PHE A 64 13.76 -9.17 4.79
C PHE A 64 13.40 -9.32 3.32
N ILE A 65 12.16 -9.71 3.07
CA ILE A 65 11.54 -9.68 1.74
C ILE A 65 10.31 -8.77 1.79
N PHE A 66 10.43 -7.61 1.16
CA PHE A 66 9.33 -6.65 0.98
C PHE A 66 8.52 -7.03 -0.25
N LEU A 67 7.38 -7.70 -0.06
CA LEU A 67 6.52 -8.17 -1.15
C LEU A 67 5.48 -7.12 -1.50
N PHE A 68 5.83 -6.21 -2.39
CA PHE A 68 4.98 -5.13 -2.88
C PHE A 68 4.42 -5.37 -4.29
N ALA A 69 4.85 -6.45 -4.95
CA ALA A 69 4.26 -6.90 -6.21
C ALA A 69 2.79 -7.28 -6.01
N GLY A 70 1.95 -6.89 -6.95
CA GLY A 70 0.54 -7.24 -6.95
C GLY A 70 -0.30 -6.28 -7.77
N LEU A 71 -1.39 -6.80 -8.33
CA LEU A 71 -2.42 -6.00 -8.95
C LEU A 71 -3.32 -5.36 -7.88
N SER A 72 -3.73 -4.12 -8.10
CA SER A 72 -4.62 -3.35 -7.23
C SER A 72 -5.76 -2.75 -8.04
N GLY A 73 -6.80 -2.30 -7.36
CA GLY A 73 -7.99 -1.70 -7.98
C GLY A 73 -9.26 -2.37 -7.50
N THR A 74 -10.39 -1.65 -7.56
CA THR A 74 -11.66 -2.12 -7.02
C THR A 74 -12.55 -2.77 -8.07
N ALA A 75 -12.63 -2.22 -9.28
CA ALA A 75 -13.53 -2.70 -10.34
C ALA A 75 -12.84 -3.65 -11.33
N GLU A 76 -11.59 -3.39 -11.69
CA GLU A 76 -10.85 -4.15 -12.70
C GLU A 76 -10.70 -5.64 -12.37
N GLY A 77 -10.66 -6.00 -11.09
CA GLY A 77 -10.52 -7.38 -10.65
C GLY A 77 -11.63 -8.29 -11.17
N PHE A 78 -12.84 -7.79 -11.42
CA PHE A 78 -13.93 -8.61 -11.94
C PHE A 78 -13.71 -9.05 -13.40
N SER A 79 -13.10 -8.20 -14.21
CA SER A 79 -12.78 -8.53 -15.62
C SER A 79 -11.43 -9.24 -15.79
N ARG A 80 -10.54 -9.14 -14.80
CA ARG A 80 -9.18 -9.68 -14.82
C ARG A 80 -8.89 -10.59 -13.64
N TYR A 81 -9.89 -11.30 -13.13
CA TYR A 81 -9.77 -12.10 -11.89
C TYR A 81 -8.65 -13.15 -11.97
N GLU A 82 -8.42 -13.75 -13.14
CA GLU A 82 -7.35 -14.74 -13.34
C GLU A 82 -5.96 -14.11 -13.10
N ASP A 83 -5.70 -12.92 -13.64
CA ASP A 83 -4.47 -12.19 -13.41
C ASP A 83 -4.29 -11.85 -11.92
N TYR A 84 -5.38 -11.40 -11.27
CA TYR A 84 -5.37 -11.06 -9.84
C TYR A 84 -5.04 -12.27 -8.96
N ILE A 85 -5.65 -13.43 -9.21
CA ILE A 85 -5.36 -14.67 -8.49
C ILE A 85 -3.93 -15.13 -8.78
N LYS A 86 -3.54 -15.14 -10.07
CA LYS A 86 -2.21 -15.59 -10.50
C LYS A 86 -1.10 -14.75 -9.84
N ILE A 87 -1.21 -13.43 -9.86
CA ILE A 87 -0.15 -12.54 -9.36
C ILE A 87 -0.23 -12.41 -7.83
N ASN A 88 -1.42 -12.14 -7.27
CA ASN A 88 -1.54 -11.79 -5.86
C ASN A 88 -1.55 -13.01 -4.93
N GLU A 89 -2.00 -14.17 -5.39
CA GLU A 89 -2.08 -15.38 -4.56
C GLU A 89 -1.04 -16.42 -4.99
N THR A 90 -1.06 -16.86 -6.27
CA THR A 90 -0.09 -17.86 -6.74
C THR A 90 1.35 -17.34 -6.67
N GLY A 91 1.57 -16.06 -6.99
CA GLY A 91 2.87 -15.40 -6.83
C GLY A 91 3.38 -15.45 -5.39
N LEU A 92 2.53 -15.15 -4.40
CA LEU A 92 2.90 -15.29 -2.99
C LEU A 92 3.21 -16.74 -2.62
N ILE A 93 2.40 -17.70 -3.07
CA ILE A 93 2.64 -19.13 -2.81
C ILE A 93 3.97 -19.57 -3.41
N ASN A 94 4.32 -19.11 -4.61
CA ASN A 94 5.61 -19.39 -5.23
C ASN A 94 6.78 -18.87 -4.36
N LEU A 95 6.68 -17.63 -3.87
CA LEU A 95 7.67 -17.05 -2.96
C LEU A 95 7.82 -17.89 -1.68
N LEU A 96 6.71 -18.19 -1.00
CA LEU A 96 6.72 -18.94 0.26
C LEU A 96 7.24 -20.39 0.06
N THR A 97 6.95 -21.00 -1.11
CA THR A 97 7.47 -22.30 -1.48
C THR A 97 8.98 -22.25 -1.69
N TRP A 98 9.46 -21.24 -2.45
CA TRP A 98 10.90 -21.03 -2.64
C TRP A 98 11.62 -20.79 -1.30
N MET A 99 11.07 -19.98 -0.40
CA MET A 99 11.65 -19.76 0.92
C MET A 99 11.80 -21.06 1.70
N ARG A 100 10.77 -21.90 1.70
CA ARG A 100 10.81 -23.23 2.36
C ARG A 100 11.88 -24.14 1.74
N GLU A 101 11.95 -24.21 0.41
CA GLU A 101 12.84 -25.12 -0.31
C GLU A 101 14.31 -24.68 -0.30
N SER A 102 14.57 -23.36 -0.36
CA SER A 102 15.91 -22.79 -0.26
C SER A 102 16.44 -22.63 1.17
N GLY A 103 15.58 -22.84 2.17
CA GLY A 103 15.93 -22.59 3.58
C GLY A 103 16.02 -21.09 3.93
N CYS A 104 15.49 -20.20 3.09
CA CYS A 104 15.46 -18.76 3.37
C CYS A 104 14.68 -18.46 4.64
N ARG A 105 15.29 -17.70 5.56
CA ARG A 105 14.73 -17.32 6.87
C ARG A 105 14.32 -15.87 6.94
N ALA A 106 14.25 -15.18 5.81
CA ALA A 106 13.80 -13.81 5.74
C ALA A 106 12.40 -13.62 6.33
N ARG A 107 12.16 -12.45 6.95
CA ARG A 107 10.81 -12.06 7.31
C ARG A 107 10.12 -11.43 6.10
N VAL A 108 8.93 -11.92 5.77
CA VAL A 108 8.10 -11.34 4.69
C VAL A 108 7.35 -10.12 5.20
N ILE A 109 7.53 -8.99 4.52
CA ILE A 109 6.84 -7.72 4.81
C ILE A 109 5.78 -7.50 3.74
N PHE A 110 4.52 -7.45 4.14
CA PHE A 110 3.39 -7.48 3.23
C PHE A 110 2.46 -6.26 3.40
N PRO A 111 2.28 -5.45 2.34
CA PRO A 111 1.30 -4.37 2.34
C PRO A 111 -0.10 -4.93 2.06
N SER A 112 -0.96 -4.90 3.06
CA SER A 112 -2.39 -5.18 2.93
C SER A 112 -3.17 -3.87 2.78
N THR A 113 -4.48 -3.91 2.91
CA THR A 113 -5.37 -2.81 2.52
C THR A 113 -6.52 -2.60 3.51
N ARG A 114 -7.06 -1.37 3.53
CA ARG A 114 -8.33 -1.06 4.21
C ARG A 114 -9.53 -1.88 3.69
N LEU A 115 -9.45 -2.33 2.44
CA LEU A 115 -10.57 -3.03 1.78
C LEU A 115 -10.84 -4.43 2.33
N VAL A 116 -9.99 -4.95 3.22
CA VAL A 116 -10.27 -6.19 3.94
C VAL A 116 -11.31 -6.01 5.05
N TYR A 117 -11.59 -4.78 5.46
CA TYR A 117 -12.48 -4.48 6.58
C TYR A 117 -13.93 -4.24 6.16
N ARG A 118 -14.85 -4.63 7.04
CA ARG A 118 -16.17 -4.04 7.11
C ARG A 118 -16.06 -2.64 7.72
N GLY A 119 -16.43 -1.60 6.97
CA GLY A 119 -16.42 -0.23 7.45
C GLY A 119 -17.37 -0.01 8.63
N LYS A 120 -17.02 0.90 9.52
CA LYS A 120 -17.81 1.26 10.71
C LYS A 120 -18.03 2.76 10.73
N LYS A 121 -19.27 3.20 10.56
CA LYS A 121 -19.61 4.63 10.57
C LYS A 121 -19.10 5.31 11.84
N ASP A 122 -18.33 6.39 11.66
CA ASP A 122 -17.81 7.24 12.72
C ASP A 122 -16.93 6.54 13.79
N LEU A 123 -16.42 5.33 13.50
CA LEU A 123 -15.54 4.58 14.38
C LEU A 123 -14.21 4.27 13.68
N LEU A 124 -13.15 4.21 14.49
CA LEU A 124 -11.83 3.81 14.00
C LEU A 124 -11.72 2.27 14.01
N LEU A 125 -11.18 1.72 12.93
CA LEU A 125 -11.01 0.29 12.73
C LEU A 125 -9.72 -0.20 13.37
N LYS A 126 -9.85 -1.22 14.23
CA LYS A 126 -8.74 -1.96 14.82
C LYS A 126 -8.37 -3.18 13.98
N GLU A 127 -7.19 -3.74 14.24
CA GLU A 127 -6.68 -4.88 13.48
C GLU A 127 -7.54 -6.14 13.59
N ASP A 128 -8.24 -6.33 14.71
CA ASP A 128 -9.12 -7.45 15.00
C ASP A 128 -10.58 -7.25 14.54
N ASP A 129 -10.92 -6.07 14.03
CA ASP A 129 -12.27 -5.76 13.53
C ASP A 129 -12.68 -6.66 12.37
N THR A 130 -14.01 -6.82 12.24
CA THR A 130 -14.66 -7.71 11.25
C THR A 130 -14.15 -7.45 9.84
N LYS A 131 -13.79 -8.52 9.14
CA LYS A 131 -13.39 -8.50 7.73
C LYS A 131 -14.62 -8.69 6.85
N GLU A 132 -14.70 -7.90 5.78
CA GLU A 132 -15.72 -8.00 4.74
C GLU A 132 -15.13 -7.58 3.41
N THR A 133 -14.87 -8.54 2.54
CA THR A 133 -14.26 -8.29 1.23
C THR A 133 -15.34 -8.14 0.16
N ARG A 134 -15.34 -7.01 -0.56
CA ARG A 134 -16.31 -6.71 -1.62
C ARG A 134 -15.70 -6.64 -3.02
N THR A 135 -14.40 -6.86 -3.14
CA THR A 135 -13.68 -6.84 -4.42
C THR A 135 -12.71 -8.01 -4.51
N ILE A 136 -12.40 -8.46 -5.72
CA ILE A 136 -11.38 -9.52 -5.95
C ILE A 136 -10.06 -9.14 -5.29
N TYR A 137 -9.63 -7.87 -5.43
CA TYR A 137 -8.43 -7.38 -4.76
C TYR A 137 -8.47 -7.57 -3.24
N ALA A 138 -9.58 -7.23 -2.61
CA ALA A 138 -9.73 -7.39 -1.15
C ALA A 138 -9.70 -8.86 -0.73
N VAL A 139 -10.36 -9.75 -1.51
CA VAL A 139 -10.29 -11.21 -1.31
C VAL A 139 -8.86 -11.70 -1.39
N ASN A 140 -8.11 -11.34 -2.45
CA ASN A 140 -6.71 -11.75 -2.61
C ASN A 140 -5.83 -11.24 -1.46
N LYS A 141 -6.01 -9.98 -1.00
CA LYS A 141 -5.23 -9.43 0.12
C LYS A 141 -5.52 -10.18 1.43
N LEU A 142 -6.78 -10.48 1.71
CA LEU A 142 -7.15 -11.28 2.90
C LEU A 142 -6.67 -12.73 2.78
N ALA A 143 -6.74 -13.35 1.61
CA ALA A 143 -6.17 -14.66 1.33
C ALA A 143 -4.65 -14.67 1.59
N ALA A 144 -3.94 -13.64 1.12
CA ALA A 144 -2.50 -13.49 1.36
C ALA A 144 -2.16 -13.34 2.85
N GLU A 145 -2.94 -12.58 3.65
CA GLU A 145 -2.77 -12.52 5.11
C GLU A 145 -2.89 -13.91 5.74
N ASN A 146 -3.90 -14.69 5.33
CA ASN A 146 -4.12 -16.06 5.82
C ASN A 146 -3.02 -17.04 5.36
N LEU A 147 -2.52 -16.91 4.13
CA LEU A 147 -1.40 -17.71 3.63
C LEU A 147 -0.12 -17.45 4.43
N LEU A 148 0.20 -16.21 4.74
CA LEU A 148 1.35 -15.84 5.57
C LEU A 148 1.23 -16.46 6.97
N TRP A 149 0.07 -16.34 7.61
CA TRP A 149 -0.20 -16.97 8.90
C TRP A 149 -0.06 -18.49 8.83
N MET A 150 -0.60 -19.13 7.80
CA MET A 150 -0.53 -20.59 7.63
C MET A 150 0.92 -21.06 7.44
N TYR A 151 1.71 -20.36 6.61
CA TYR A 151 3.12 -20.72 6.36
C TYR A 151 4.00 -20.46 7.59
N GLN A 152 3.69 -19.48 8.40
CA GLN A 152 4.35 -19.26 9.67
C GLN A 152 4.12 -20.45 10.60
N ASN A 153 2.86 -20.87 10.80
CA ASN A 153 2.52 -21.99 11.67
C ASN A 153 3.09 -23.33 11.18
N ALA A 154 3.08 -23.57 9.88
CA ALA A 154 3.50 -24.84 9.30
C ALA A 154 5.03 -24.95 9.11
N PHE A 155 5.70 -23.84 8.78
CA PHE A 155 7.09 -23.86 8.33
C PHE A 155 7.99 -22.81 9.02
N GLY A 156 7.46 -22.02 9.94
CA GLY A 156 8.22 -21.00 10.69
C GLY A 156 8.67 -19.82 9.84
N ILE A 157 7.98 -19.51 8.73
CA ILE A 157 8.28 -18.33 7.90
C ILE A 157 7.66 -17.10 8.56
N ASP A 158 8.50 -16.25 9.13
CA ASP A 158 8.06 -15.03 9.81
C ASP A 158 7.52 -13.99 8.83
N TYR A 159 6.52 -13.21 9.27
CA TYR A 159 5.94 -12.13 8.49
C TYR A 159 5.64 -10.88 9.34
N THR A 160 5.36 -9.76 8.68
CA THR A 160 4.68 -8.60 9.26
C THR A 160 3.77 -7.99 8.21
N ILE A 161 2.51 -7.75 8.56
CA ILE A 161 1.49 -7.19 7.66
C ILE A 161 1.23 -5.74 8.05
N PHE A 162 1.25 -4.84 7.06
CA PHE A 162 0.84 -3.45 7.22
C PHE A 162 -0.39 -3.17 6.36
N ARG A 163 -1.54 -2.92 7.00
CA ARG A 163 -2.75 -2.49 6.30
C ARG A 163 -2.67 -1.00 6.06
N ILE A 164 -2.74 -0.60 4.80
CA ILE A 164 -2.62 0.78 4.34
C ILE A 164 -3.99 1.24 3.84
N CYS A 165 -4.40 2.46 4.23
CA CYS A 165 -5.70 3.00 3.84
C CYS A 165 -5.60 3.78 2.52
N VAL A 166 -5.32 5.08 2.57
CA VAL A 166 -5.18 5.93 1.38
C VAL A 166 -3.81 6.60 1.40
N PRO A 167 -2.84 6.05 0.68
CA PRO A 167 -1.53 6.68 0.57
C PRO A 167 -1.60 7.89 -0.36
N TYR A 168 -0.76 8.90 -0.10
CA TYR A 168 -0.57 10.07 -0.96
C TYR A 168 0.89 10.54 -0.95
N GLY A 169 1.21 11.48 -1.83
CA GLY A 169 2.56 12.03 -2.01
C GLY A 169 3.36 11.30 -3.07
N ASN A 170 4.35 11.97 -3.63
CA ASN A 170 5.33 11.41 -4.57
C ASN A 170 6.64 12.19 -4.46
N LEU A 171 7.77 11.49 -4.40
CA LEU A 171 9.10 12.07 -4.21
C LEU A 171 9.93 12.13 -5.50
N PHE A 172 9.49 11.47 -6.59
CA PHE A 172 10.33 11.25 -7.77
C PHE A 172 9.91 12.02 -9.01
N ASP A 173 8.65 12.37 -9.11
CA ASP A 173 8.11 13.12 -10.23
C ASP A 173 6.93 13.96 -9.75
N ASN A 174 6.54 14.95 -10.54
CA ASN A 174 5.42 15.81 -10.24
C ASN A 174 4.05 15.17 -10.57
N ARG A 175 4.01 13.88 -10.85
CA ARG A 175 2.78 13.14 -11.12
C ARG A 175 2.15 12.67 -9.82
N PHE A 176 1.03 13.26 -9.48
CA PHE A 176 0.26 12.91 -8.28
C PHE A 176 -0.78 11.83 -8.58
N SER A 177 -0.46 10.82 -9.35
CA SER A 177 -1.42 9.97 -10.03
C SER A 177 -1.84 8.71 -9.30
N TYR A 178 -1.57 8.58 -8.00
CA TYR A 178 -1.95 7.36 -7.28
C TYR A 178 -3.07 7.58 -6.27
N GLY A 179 -4.09 6.69 -6.33
CA GLY A 179 -5.18 6.64 -5.35
C GLY A 179 -6.09 7.88 -5.38
N THR A 180 -6.88 8.04 -4.33
CA THR A 180 -7.91 9.07 -4.23
C THR A 180 -7.34 10.49 -4.31
N ILE A 181 -6.25 10.77 -3.59
CA ILE A 181 -5.63 12.09 -3.60
C ILE A 181 -5.02 12.40 -4.96
N GLY A 182 -4.35 11.43 -5.58
CA GLY A 182 -3.81 11.59 -6.93
C GLY A 182 -4.90 11.90 -7.96
N PHE A 183 -6.04 11.23 -7.85
CA PHE A 183 -7.20 11.51 -8.72
C PHE A 183 -7.73 12.93 -8.52
N PHE A 184 -7.94 13.38 -7.27
CA PHE A 184 -8.40 14.74 -6.99
C PHE A 184 -7.40 15.79 -7.50
N LEU A 185 -6.11 15.58 -7.29
CA LEU A 185 -5.06 16.48 -7.77
C LEU A 185 -5.03 16.54 -9.30
N SER A 186 -5.14 15.40 -9.97
CA SER A 186 -5.17 15.33 -11.44
C SER A 186 -6.33 16.15 -12.04
N LYS A 187 -7.51 16.12 -11.38
CA LYS A 187 -8.65 16.97 -11.77
C LYS A 187 -8.38 18.45 -11.52
N ALA A 188 -7.96 18.76 -10.31
CA ALA A 188 -7.73 20.15 -9.90
C ALA A 188 -6.63 20.85 -10.72
N GLN A 189 -5.55 20.15 -11.08
CA GLN A 189 -4.48 20.66 -11.94
C GLN A 189 -4.97 21.02 -13.34
N LYS A 190 -5.93 20.25 -13.88
CA LYS A 190 -6.58 20.53 -15.15
C LYS A 190 -7.67 21.60 -15.06
N LYS A 191 -7.85 22.21 -13.88
CA LYS A 191 -8.95 23.14 -13.61
C LYS A 191 -10.35 22.52 -13.81
N GLU A 192 -10.44 21.19 -13.63
CA GLU A 192 -11.70 20.45 -13.62
C GLU A 192 -12.24 20.35 -12.20
N ASP A 193 -13.55 20.36 -12.05
CA ASP A 193 -14.21 20.18 -10.76
C ASP A 193 -13.95 18.80 -10.17
N ILE A 194 -13.86 18.71 -8.84
CA ILE A 194 -13.75 17.44 -8.13
C ILE A 194 -15.15 16.91 -7.87
N VAL A 195 -15.46 15.74 -8.44
CA VAL A 195 -16.76 15.09 -8.23
C VAL A 195 -16.65 14.11 -7.07
N LEU A 196 -17.56 14.24 -6.11
CA LEU A 196 -17.75 13.34 -4.98
C LEU A 196 -19.10 12.65 -5.08
N PHE A 197 -19.14 11.34 -4.79
CA PHE A 197 -20.40 10.60 -4.74
C PHE A 197 -21.08 10.74 -3.37
N GLY A 198 -22.41 10.85 -3.39
CA GLY A 198 -23.22 11.12 -2.21
C GLY A 198 -22.89 12.49 -1.62
N ASN A 199 -22.69 12.56 -0.31
CA ASN A 199 -22.31 13.79 0.40
C ASN A 199 -20.80 13.94 0.65
N GLY A 200 -19.98 13.03 0.14
CA GLY A 200 -18.52 13.01 0.40
C GLY A 200 -18.12 12.72 1.84
N GLY A 201 -19.05 12.32 2.71
CA GLY A 201 -18.82 12.16 4.15
C GLY A 201 -18.04 10.89 4.57
N LEU A 202 -17.75 9.97 3.64
CA LEU A 202 -17.00 8.75 3.94
C LEU A 202 -15.60 9.05 4.48
N LYS A 203 -15.29 8.52 5.64
CA LYS A 203 -14.01 8.74 6.34
C LYS A 203 -12.95 7.72 5.96
N ARG A 204 -11.72 8.19 5.79
CA ARG A 204 -10.52 7.42 5.47
C ARG A 204 -9.33 7.92 6.28
N THR A 205 -8.34 7.06 6.46
CA THR A 205 -7.02 7.46 6.93
C THR A 205 -6.15 7.79 5.73
N PHE A 206 -5.67 9.02 5.66
CA PHE A 206 -4.74 9.50 4.63
C PHE A 206 -3.34 9.55 5.20
N THR A 207 -2.39 8.90 4.52
CA THR A 207 -1.01 8.81 5.00
C THR A 207 -0.03 9.15 3.90
N HIS A 208 0.90 10.05 4.19
CA HIS A 208 1.95 10.38 3.24
C HIS A 208 2.87 9.18 3.03
N VAL A 209 3.31 8.97 1.78
CA VAL A 209 4.12 7.80 1.41
C VAL A 209 5.43 7.69 2.19
N GLU A 210 6.07 8.82 2.50
CA GLU A 210 7.26 8.87 3.35
C GLU A 210 6.98 8.34 4.76
N ASP A 211 5.86 8.76 5.38
CA ASP A 211 5.47 8.28 6.71
C ASP A 211 5.16 6.77 6.69
N ILE A 212 4.54 6.27 5.61
CA ILE A 212 4.31 4.83 5.43
C ILE A 212 5.64 4.09 5.40
N CYS A 213 6.57 4.49 4.53
CA CYS A 213 7.87 3.83 4.36
C CYS A 213 8.69 3.85 5.65
N ASN A 214 8.79 5.01 6.32
CA ASN A 214 9.54 5.14 7.55
C ASN A 214 8.97 4.27 8.67
N ASN A 215 7.64 4.25 8.85
CA ASN A 215 7.02 3.37 9.85
C ASN A 215 7.26 1.89 9.55
N ILE A 216 7.17 1.45 8.29
CA ILE A 216 7.48 0.07 7.89
C ILE A 216 8.94 -0.27 8.23
N ILE A 217 9.90 0.56 7.78
CA ILE A 217 11.34 0.30 7.95
C ILE A 217 11.73 0.25 9.43
N HIS A 218 11.24 1.17 10.25
CA HIS A 218 11.54 1.17 11.67
C HIS A 218 10.89 -0.02 12.39
N ALA A 219 9.62 -0.33 12.06
CA ALA A 219 8.90 -1.42 12.71
C ALA A 219 9.54 -2.78 12.42
N VAL A 220 9.97 -3.05 11.18
CA VAL A 220 10.53 -4.37 10.82
C VAL A 220 11.88 -4.66 11.47
N GLN A 221 12.64 -3.63 11.86
CA GLN A 221 13.88 -3.78 12.60
C GLN A 221 13.66 -4.25 14.05
N ASN A 222 12.42 -4.16 14.56
CA ASN A 222 12.05 -4.65 15.89
C ASN A 222 11.50 -6.09 15.79
N SER A 223 12.08 -7.02 16.53
CA SER A 223 11.63 -8.42 16.57
C SER A 223 10.22 -8.58 17.15
N GLY A 224 9.77 -7.67 18.01
CA GLY A 224 8.42 -7.66 18.60
C GLY A 224 7.29 -7.40 17.59
N THR A 225 7.62 -7.04 16.34
CA THR A 225 6.61 -6.88 15.26
C THR A 225 6.44 -8.12 14.39
N LYS A 226 7.17 -9.20 14.67
CA LYS A 226 7.05 -10.47 13.94
C LYS A 226 5.68 -11.10 14.12
N ASN A 227 5.17 -11.65 13.03
CA ASN A 227 3.93 -12.44 12.99
C ASN A 227 2.68 -11.64 13.41
N GLU A 228 2.72 -10.33 13.17
CA GLU A 228 1.69 -9.38 13.55
C GLU A 228 1.17 -8.60 12.36
N SER A 229 -0.07 -8.10 12.50
CA SER A 229 -0.68 -7.17 11.55
C SER A 229 -0.86 -5.81 12.21
N TYR A 230 -0.58 -4.73 11.47
CA TYR A 230 -0.70 -3.35 11.94
C TYR A 230 -1.47 -2.49 10.95
N ASN A 231 -2.32 -1.62 11.46
CA ASN A 231 -2.90 -0.52 10.71
C ASN A 231 -1.89 0.63 10.66
N ILE A 232 -1.57 1.11 9.46
CA ILE A 232 -0.81 2.35 9.28
C ILE A 232 -1.76 3.53 9.46
N GLY A 233 -1.53 4.33 10.48
CA GLY A 233 -2.32 5.52 10.78
C GLY A 233 -2.02 6.70 9.84
N GLY A 234 -2.47 7.90 10.25
CA GLY A 234 -2.34 9.15 9.50
C GLY A 234 -3.42 10.15 9.90
N GLU A 235 -3.88 10.96 8.94
CA GLU A 235 -5.00 11.87 9.14
C GLU A 235 -6.32 11.18 8.81
N ASN A 236 -7.26 11.20 9.75
CA ASN A 236 -8.61 10.71 9.56
C ASN A 236 -9.50 11.84 9.06
N LEU A 237 -9.75 11.87 7.74
CA LEU A 237 -10.53 12.91 7.07
C LEU A 237 -11.70 12.27 6.32
N SER A 238 -12.78 13.04 6.10
CA SER A 238 -13.76 12.67 5.08
C SER A 238 -13.20 12.90 3.67
N LEU A 239 -13.80 12.27 2.67
CA LEU A 239 -13.47 12.57 1.27
C LEU A 239 -13.73 14.05 0.94
N LEU A 240 -14.77 14.64 1.55
CA LEU A 240 -15.10 16.05 1.40
C LEU A 240 -14.01 16.97 1.99
N ASP A 241 -13.51 16.66 3.21
CA ASP A 241 -12.43 17.43 3.83
C ASP A 241 -11.15 17.38 2.98
N ALA A 242 -10.79 16.18 2.51
CA ALA A 242 -9.61 16.00 1.66
C ALA A 242 -9.75 16.72 0.30
N ALA A 243 -10.89 16.56 -0.36
CA ALA A 243 -11.19 17.25 -1.61
C ALA A 243 -11.25 18.78 -1.42
N GLY A 244 -11.80 19.26 -0.30
CA GLY A 244 -11.91 20.69 0.04
C GLY A 244 -10.55 21.37 0.16
N GLN A 245 -9.58 20.71 0.79
CA GLN A 245 -8.20 21.23 0.88
C GLN A 245 -7.57 21.37 -0.51
N ILE A 246 -7.78 20.40 -1.42
CA ILE A 246 -7.27 20.42 -2.78
C ILE A 246 -8.01 21.48 -3.61
N ALA A 247 -9.33 21.49 -3.57
CA ALA A 247 -10.17 22.43 -4.30
C ALA A 247 -9.81 23.89 -3.97
N LYS A 248 -9.63 24.18 -2.67
CA LYS A 248 -9.17 25.49 -2.19
C LYS A 248 -7.79 25.88 -2.74
N ARG A 249 -6.85 24.90 -2.81
CA ARG A 249 -5.48 25.16 -3.28
C ARG A 249 -5.42 25.48 -4.76
N TYR A 250 -6.27 24.84 -5.58
CA TYR A 250 -6.27 24.94 -7.03
C TYR A 250 -7.39 25.81 -7.59
N ASP A 251 -8.23 26.39 -6.74
CA ASP A 251 -9.38 27.22 -7.13
C ASP A 251 -10.31 26.50 -8.12
N VAL A 252 -10.80 25.32 -7.68
CA VAL A 252 -11.80 24.51 -8.40
C VAL A 252 -12.98 24.23 -7.49
N GLN A 253 -14.12 23.83 -8.09
CA GLN A 253 -15.33 23.52 -7.33
C GLN A 253 -15.40 22.04 -6.95
N ILE A 254 -16.19 21.74 -5.91
CA ILE A 254 -16.62 20.38 -5.58
C ILE A 254 -18.06 20.21 -6.03
N ARG A 255 -18.31 19.15 -6.78
CA ARG A 255 -19.66 18.75 -7.20
C ARG A 255 -20.04 17.44 -6.55
N PHE A 256 -21.33 17.27 -6.30
CA PHE A 256 -21.87 16.07 -5.71
C PHE A 256 -22.75 15.34 -6.74
N GLU A 257 -22.52 14.06 -6.88
CA GLU A 257 -23.31 13.19 -7.75
C GLU A 257 -23.85 11.99 -6.98
N ASN A 258 -24.90 11.38 -7.50
CA ASN A 258 -25.39 10.13 -6.97
C ASN A 258 -24.36 9.03 -7.19
N TRP A 259 -24.28 8.10 -6.25
CA TRP A 259 -23.42 6.93 -6.42
C TRP A 259 -23.85 6.13 -7.64
N PRO A 260 -22.92 5.82 -8.57
CA PRO A 260 -23.18 4.80 -9.57
C PRO A 260 -23.43 3.46 -8.90
N GLU A 261 -24.28 2.62 -9.49
CA GLU A 261 -24.77 1.39 -8.87
C GLU A 261 -23.62 0.45 -8.46
N MET A 262 -22.68 0.20 -9.36
CA MET A 262 -21.59 -0.76 -9.09
C MET A 262 -20.59 -0.22 -8.05
N PRO A 263 -20.07 1.01 -8.12
CA PRO A 263 -19.25 1.59 -7.06
C PRO A 263 -19.94 1.59 -5.69
N LEU A 264 -21.25 1.83 -5.61
CA LEU A 264 -21.99 1.78 -4.35
C LEU A 264 -22.00 0.37 -3.74
N LYS A 265 -22.17 -0.67 -4.55
CA LYS A 265 -22.13 -2.08 -4.10
C LYS A 265 -20.74 -2.49 -3.58
N LEU A 266 -19.69 -1.89 -4.10
CA LEU A 266 -18.29 -2.17 -3.72
C LEU A 266 -17.81 -1.31 -2.54
N GLU A 267 -18.54 -0.26 -2.18
CA GLU A 267 -18.16 0.63 -1.09
C GLU A 267 -18.36 -0.05 0.27
N THR A 268 -17.31 -0.02 1.10
CA THR A 268 -17.29 -0.70 2.40
C THR A 268 -17.68 0.20 3.59
N GLY A 269 -17.99 1.47 3.35
CA GLY A 269 -18.28 2.46 4.40
C GLY A 269 -17.02 3.15 4.95
N ASP A 270 -17.09 3.72 6.15
CA ASP A 270 -15.94 4.38 6.78
C ASP A 270 -14.83 3.38 7.09
N THR A 271 -13.62 3.68 6.65
CA THR A 271 -12.43 2.86 6.91
C THR A 271 -11.28 3.71 7.44
N ALA A 272 -11.55 4.53 8.43
CA ALA A 272 -10.53 5.24 9.20
C ALA A 272 -9.91 4.29 10.22
N PHE A 273 -8.59 4.33 10.38
CA PHE A 273 -7.84 3.38 11.19
C PHE A 273 -7.57 3.84 12.62
N ASP A 274 -7.65 2.91 13.55
CA ASP A 274 -7.02 2.98 14.86
C ASP A 274 -5.60 2.41 14.72
N ASP A 275 -4.59 3.21 15.02
CA ASP A 275 -3.18 2.85 14.92
C ASP A 275 -2.50 2.65 16.29
N ARG A 276 -3.30 2.55 17.35
CA ARG A 276 -2.78 2.42 18.73
C ARG A 276 -1.90 1.19 18.89
N LYS A 277 -2.19 0.10 18.18
CA LYS A 277 -1.35 -1.12 18.22
C LYS A 277 0.07 -0.82 17.71
N LEU A 278 0.21 -0.13 16.58
CA LEU A 278 1.51 0.26 16.03
C LEU A 278 2.23 1.25 16.96
N LYS A 279 1.50 2.23 17.53
CA LYS A 279 2.03 3.18 18.52
C LYS A 279 2.50 2.51 19.81
N SER A 280 1.78 1.51 20.28
CA SER A 280 2.17 0.73 21.47
C SER A 280 3.43 -0.09 21.24
N ALA A 281 3.73 -0.45 19.99
CA ALA A 281 4.97 -1.10 19.61
C ALA A 281 6.15 -0.10 19.46
N GLY A 282 5.93 1.21 19.70
CA GLY A 282 6.94 2.26 19.62
C GLY A 282 7.05 2.95 18.24
N PHE A 283 6.08 2.74 17.37
CA PHE A 283 6.05 3.27 16.00
C PHE A 283 4.78 4.12 15.79
N GLY A 284 4.42 4.47 14.56
CA GLY A 284 3.22 5.29 14.29
C GLY A 284 3.52 6.79 14.39
N VAL A 285 4.68 7.20 13.89
CA VAL A 285 5.04 8.62 13.75
C VAL A 285 4.64 9.11 12.36
N TYR A 286 3.82 10.17 12.31
CA TYR A 286 3.34 10.77 11.07
C TYR A 286 3.69 12.25 11.07
N ARG A 287 4.56 12.65 10.16
CA ARG A 287 5.12 14.01 10.08
C ARG A 287 4.38 14.88 9.09
N HIS A 288 3.74 14.26 8.10
CA HIS A 288 3.06 14.95 7.02
C HIS A 288 1.56 15.05 7.26
N ARG A 289 1.04 16.24 6.99
CA ARG A 289 -0.39 16.50 6.91
C ARG A 289 -0.75 16.95 5.51
N LEU A 290 -1.91 16.54 5.01
CA LEU A 290 -2.34 16.83 3.64
C LEU A 290 -2.30 18.34 3.34
N GLU A 291 -2.82 19.16 4.25
CA GLU A 291 -2.84 20.62 4.07
C GLU A 291 -1.43 21.23 3.95
N THR A 292 -0.51 20.83 4.84
CA THR A 292 0.86 21.36 4.85
C THR A 292 1.65 20.84 3.65
N TRP A 293 1.45 19.58 3.28
CA TRP A 293 2.07 19.00 2.09
C TRP A 293 1.60 19.71 0.81
N LEU A 294 0.30 20.00 0.68
CA LEU A 294 -0.23 20.76 -0.46
C LEU A 294 0.37 22.17 -0.56
N LYS A 295 0.63 22.84 0.57
CA LYS A 295 1.27 24.18 0.58
C LYS A 295 2.74 24.14 0.16
N GLY A 296 3.46 23.09 0.55
CA GLY A 296 4.89 22.91 0.26
C GLY A 296 5.19 22.40 -1.14
N ASN A 297 4.21 21.79 -1.82
CA ASN A 297 4.34 21.37 -3.21
C ASN A 297 3.93 22.51 -4.14
N PRO A 298 4.82 23.02 -5.00
CA PRO A 298 4.41 23.97 -6.01
C PRO A 298 3.31 23.35 -6.85
N ALA A 299 2.27 24.13 -7.19
CA ALA A 299 1.39 23.79 -8.28
C ALA A 299 2.31 23.53 -9.47
N SER A 300 2.30 22.32 -10.03
CA SER A 300 3.17 22.03 -11.18
C SER A 300 2.88 23.09 -12.25
N PRO A 301 3.86 23.90 -12.64
CA PRO A 301 3.65 24.75 -13.79
C PRO A 301 3.65 23.83 -15.01
N ASP A 302 2.70 24.05 -15.85
CA ASP A 302 2.63 23.72 -17.26
C ASP A 302 2.94 22.26 -17.68
N PHE A 303 1.88 21.58 -18.10
CA PHE A 303 1.92 20.54 -19.11
C PHE A 303 1.49 21.11 -20.47
#